data_8bf9d3deefce042ca5ad057218815ce1
#
_entry.id   8bf9d3deefce042ca5ad057218815ce1
#
_cell.length_a   1.000
_cell.length_b   1.000
_cell.length_c   1.000
_cell.angle_alpha   90.00
_cell.angle_beta   90.00
_cell.angle_gamma   90.00
#
_symmetry.space_group_name_H-M   'P 1'
#
loop_
_entity.id
_entity.type
_entity.pdbx_description
1 polymer ?
#
loop_
_entity_poly.entity_id
_entity_poly.type
_entity_poly.pdbx_seq_one_letter_code
_entity_poly.pdbx_strand_id
1 'polypeptide(L)'
;MAALTDGFNERLAEVETYLDLLKVMEERAQSGPPKFEGADSPITTQQQKILYSSVYLQLYNLVESTMTRCIDAIATAARTNSAWKAGDLSLALRTEWVRVTARTHIELAPQHRLESALVLCEHLVSALPIGDFSIEKGGGGNWDDDAIEAISDRLGFKLQVSQPVYSNIKRRVKDDLGPLGLVKRLRNELAHGSISFTECADDVTVAWLVDLKDKTASYLREVVARFVTYVEAHEYLIPEKRPA
;
A
#
# COMPACT_ATOMS: atom_id res chain seq x y z
N MET A 1 -10.60 1.17 -13.92
CA MET A 1 -10.11 2.08 -12.88
C MET A 1 -11.06 2.20 -11.68
N ALA A 2 -12.39 2.12 -11.85
CA ALA A 2 -13.32 2.01 -10.71
C ALA A 2 -12.89 0.95 -9.66
N ALA A 3 -12.45 -0.23 -10.11
CA ALA A 3 -12.02 -1.32 -9.22
C ALA A 3 -10.87 -0.97 -8.24
N LEU A 4 -9.99 0.00 -8.57
CA LEU A 4 -8.96 0.47 -7.61
C LEU A 4 -9.58 1.29 -6.50
N THR A 5 -10.40 2.26 -6.88
CA THR A 5 -11.10 3.14 -5.93
C THR A 5 -12.08 2.35 -5.07
N ASP A 6 -12.84 1.44 -5.68
CA ASP A 6 -13.80 0.58 -4.97
C ASP A 6 -13.09 -0.32 -3.98
N GLY A 7 -11.99 -0.95 -4.39
CA GLY A 7 -11.22 -1.82 -3.50
C GLY A 7 -10.53 -1.09 -2.35
N PHE A 8 -10.12 0.17 -2.53
CA PHE A 8 -9.65 1.03 -1.45
C PHE A 8 -10.79 1.39 -0.49
N ASN A 9 -11.94 1.83 -1.02
CA ASN A 9 -13.10 2.21 -0.20
C ASN A 9 -13.67 1.03 0.59
N GLU A 10 -13.71 -0.16 0.01
CA GLU A 10 -14.12 -1.38 0.69
C GLU A 10 -13.26 -1.67 1.92
N ARG A 11 -11.92 -1.62 1.76
CA ARG A 11 -10.99 -1.84 2.87
C ARG A 11 -11.04 -0.73 3.92
N LEU A 12 -11.23 0.50 3.49
CA LEU A 12 -11.40 1.63 4.42
C LEU A 12 -12.67 1.45 5.25
N ALA A 13 -13.79 1.04 4.64
CA ALA A 13 -15.04 0.80 5.35
C ALA A 13 -14.93 -0.32 6.41
N GLU A 14 -14.09 -1.35 6.18
CA GLU A 14 -13.80 -2.36 7.20
C GLU A 14 -13.13 -1.73 8.43
N VAL A 15 -12.13 -0.87 8.23
CA VAL A 15 -11.45 -0.15 9.33
C VAL A 15 -12.40 0.80 10.04
N GLU A 16 -13.23 1.53 9.31
CA GLU A 16 -14.23 2.46 9.87
C GLU A 16 -15.27 1.71 10.72
N THR A 17 -15.79 0.60 10.22
CA THR A 17 -16.71 -0.28 10.97
C THR A 17 -16.09 -0.75 12.29
N TYR A 18 -14.82 -1.12 12.28
CA TYR A 18 -14.13 -1.53 13.49
C TYR A 18 -13.93 -0.37 14.47
N LEU A 19 -13.55 0.82 13.99
CA LEU A 19 -13.40 2.01 14.81
C LEU A 19 -14.75 2.46 15.42
N ASP A 20 -15.85 2.30 14.71
CA ASP A 20 -17.19 2.62 15.24
C ASP A 20 -17.56 1.68 16.40
N LEU A 21 -17.20 0.40 16.33
CA LEU A 21 -17.32 -0.51 17.49
C LEU A 21 -16.51 0.02 18.69
N LEU A 22 -15.27 0.45 18.46
CA LEU A 22 -14.41 0.96 19.54
C LEU A 22 -14.96 2.26 20.15
N LYS A 23 -15.54 3.16 19.36
CA LYS A 23 -16.22 4.38 19.84
C LYS A 23 -17.37 4.03 20.79
N VAL A 24 -18.25 3.12 20.36
CA VAL A 24 -19.38 2.67 21.19
C VAL A 24 -18.89 2.06 22.51
N MET A 25 -17.79 1.28 22.46
CA MET A 25 -17.20 0.71 23.67
C MET A 25 -16.63 1.79 24.60
N GLU A 26 -15.93 2.80 24.07
CA GLU A 26 -15.36 3.90 24.85
C GLU A 26 -16.45 4.77 25.49
N GLU A 27 -17.52 5.09 24.74
CA GLU A 27 -18.70 5.81 25.26
C GLU A 27 -19.38 5.04 26.39
N ARG A 28 -19.54 3.73 26.24
CA ARG A 28 -20.12 2.90 27.31
C ARG A 28 -19.23 2.82 28.53
N ALA A 29 -17.91 2.82 28.35
CA ALA A 29 -16.96 2.81 29.45
C ALA A 29 -17.08 4.02 30.38
N GLN A 30 -17.60 5.17 29.90
CA GLN A 30 -17.87 6.35 30.72
C GLN A 30 -18.99 6.11 31.75
N SER A 31 -19.93 5.19 31.48
CA SER A 31 -21.04 4.83 32.35
C SER A 31 -20.77 3.59 33.22
N GLY A 32 -19.56 3.03 33.13
CA GLY A 32 -19.12 1.82 33.82
C GLY A 32 -18.44 0.84 32.86
N PRO A 33 -17.86 -0.25 33.38
CA PRO A 33 -17.16 -1.23 32.52
C PRO A 33 -18.10 -1.77 31.45
N PRO A 34 -17.76 -1.65 30.14
CA PRO A 34 -18.62 -2.10 29.05
C PRO A 34 -18.78 -3.63 29.13
N LYS A 35 -19.98 -4.11 28.85
CA LYS A 35 -20.29 -5.53 28.80
C LYS A 35 -21.29 -5.85 27.68
N PHE A 36 -21.24 -7.07 27.18
CA PHE A 36 -22.28 -7.58 26.29
C PHE A 36 -23.55 -7.88 27.08
N GLU A 37 -24.70 -7.70 26.44
CA GLU A 37 -25.99 -8.07 27.02
C GLU A 37 -26.01 -9.57 27.33
N GLY A 38 -26.42 -9.94 28.55
CA GLY A 38 -26.42 -11.33 29.00
C GLY A 38 -25.04 -11.90 29.41
N ALA A 39 -23.97 -11.13 29.33
CA ALA A 39 -22.66 -11.57 29.81
C ALA A 39 -22.50 -11.32 31.31
N ASP A 40 -21.90 -12.28 32.04
CA ASP A 40 -21.63 -12.14 33.46
C ASP A 40 -20.46 -11.21 33.78
N SER A 41 -19.49 -11.14 32.84
CA SER A 41 -18.25 -10.37 33.03
C SER A 41 -18.18 -9.15 32.07
N PRO A 42 -17.66 -8.02 32.56
CA PRO A 42 -17.38 -6.87 31.70
C PRO A 42 -16.16 -7.13 30.79
N ILE A 43 -16.08 -6.33 29.71
CA ILE A 43 -14.88 -6.24 28.88
C ILE A 43 -13.76 -5.61 29.71
N THR A 44 -12.66 -6.30 29.87
CA THR A 44 -11.54 -5.84 30.68
C THR A 44 -10.73 -4.76 29.94
N THR A 45 -9.99 -3.93 30.68
CA THR A 45 -9.05 -2.97 30.11
C THR A 45 -8.01 -3.66 29.18
N GLN A 46 -7.56 -4.85 29.56
CA GLN A 46 -6.64 -5.63 28.72
C GLN A 46 -7.28 -6.00 27.37
N GLN A 47 -8.54 -6.44 27.36
CA GLN A 47 -9.26 -6.72 26.12
C GLN A 47 -9.44 -5.48 25.25
N GLN A 48 -9.77 -4.32 25.87
CA GLN A 48 -9.87 -3.05 25.16
C GLN A 48 -8.53 -2.67 24.51
N LYS A 49 -7.41 -2.77 25.24
CA LYS A 49 -6.07 -2.50 24.70
C LYS A 49 -5.71 -3.40 23.52
N ILE A 50 -6.05 -4.70 23.59
CA ILE A 50 -5.85 -5.62 22.46
C ILE A 50 -6.64 -5.18 21.23
N LEU A 51 -7.89 -4.76 21.42
CA LEU A 51 -8.70 -4.26 20.32
C LEU A 51 -8.12 -2.96 19.72
N TYR A 52 -7.67 -2.02 20.57
CA TYR A 52 -7.06 -0.77 20.08
C TYR A 52 -5.79 -1.03 19.27
N SER A 53 -4.91 -1.90 19.74
CA SER A 53 -3.68 -2.27 19.02
C SER A 53 -3.96 -2.95 17.68
N SER A 54 -5.07 -3.67 17.56
CA SER A 54 -5.47 -4.33 16.31
C SER A 54 -5.75 -3.33 15.18
N VAL A 55 -6.05 -2.06 15.50
CA VAL A 55 -6.24 -0.99 14.50
C VAL A 55 -4.96 -0.78 13.68
N TYR A 56 -3.77 -0.86 14.28
CA TYR A 56 -2.51 -0.71 13.54
C TYR A 56 -2.33 -1.80 12.50
N LEU A 57 -2.74 -3.04 12.80
CA LEU A 57 -2.71 -4.15 11.82
C LEU A 57 -3.67 -3.90 10.67
N GLN A 58 -4.88 -3.40 10.95
CA GLN A 58 -5.89 -3.09 9.93
C GLN A 58 -5.47 -1.91 9.07
N LEU A 59 -4.94 -0.84 9.66
CA LEU A 59 -4.41 0.32 8.92
C LEU A 59 -3.26 -0.09 8.01
N TYR A 60 -2.35 -0.94 8.49
CA TYR A 60 -1.28 -1.43 7.65
C TYR A 60 -1.79 -2.31 6.50
N ASN A 61 -2.77 -3.17 6.76
CA ASN A 61 -3.42 -3.97 5.72
C ASN A 61 -4.06 -3.07 4.64
N LEU A 62 -4.71 -1.97 5.06
CA LEU A 62 -5.24 -0.96 4.12
C LEU A 62 -4.12 -0.38 3.24
N VAL A 63 -2.98 0.02 3.82
CA VAL A 63 -1.83 0.56 3.07
C VAL A 63 -1.29 -0.48 2.09
N GLU A 64 -0.98 -1.68 2.57
CA GLU A 64 -0.36 -2.75 1.80
C GLU A 64 -1.26 -3.24 0.66
N SER A 65 -2.55 -3.46 0.92
CA SER A 65 -3.52 -3.88 -0.09
C SER A 65 -3.72 -2.79 -1.15
N THR A 66 -3.77 -1.52 -0.76
CA THR A 66 -3.90 -0.39 -1.67
C THR A 66 -2.70 -0.30 -2.61
N MET A 67 -1.48 -0.32 -2.08
CA MET A 67 -0.27 -0.24 -2.89
C MET A 67 -0.10 -1.44 -3.81
N THR A 68 -0.40 -2.65 -3.30
CA THR A 68 -0.38 -3.86 -4.11
C THR A 68 -1.31 -3.74 -5.32
N ARG A 69 -2.56 -3.35 -5.11
CA ARG A 69 -3.55 -3.17 -6.19
C ARG A 69 -3.14 -2.07 -7.17
N CYS A 70 -2.60 -0.96 -6.71
CA CYS A 70 -2.11 0.14 -7.55
C CYS A 70 -0.99 -0.32 -8.49
N ILE A 71 0.00 -1.03 -7.97
CA ILE A 71 1.12 -1.56 -8.75
C ILE A 71 0.66 -2.63 -9.74
N ASP A 72 -0.18 -3.55 -9.30
CA ASP A 72 -0.72 -4.64 -10.14
C ASP A 72 -1.60 -4.09 -11.28
N ALA A 73 -2.30 -2.96 -11.06
CA ALA A 73 -3.09 -2.30 -12.09
C ALA A 73 -2.21 -1.76 -13.23
N ILE A 74 -1.03 -1.19 -12.93
CA ILE A 74 -0.08 -0.73 -13.95
C ILE A 74 0.44 -1.91 -14.77
N ALA A 75 0.88 -2.99 -14.10
CA ALA A 75 1.36 -4.19 -14.79
C ALA A 75 0.26 -4.80 -15.66
N THR A 76 -0.97 -4.85 -15.15
CA THR A 76 -2.14 -5.35 -15.90
C THR A 76 -2.45 -4.46 -17.10
N ALA A 77 -2.47 -3.13 -16.95
CA ALA A 77 -2.71 -2.20 -18.04
C ALA A 77 -1.68 -2.36 -19.17
N ALA A 78 -0.40 -2.50 -18.81
CA ALA A 78 0.68 -2.66 -19.79
C ALA A 78 0.57 -3.95 -20.63
N ARG A 79 0.00 -5.03 -20.08
CA ARG A 79 -0.14 -6.33 -20.77
C ARG A 79 -1.50 -6.58 -21.42
N THR A 80 -2.50 -5.73 -21.13
CA THR A 80 -3.88 -5.95 -21.62
C THR A 80 -3.97 -5.86 -23.14
N ASN A 81 -3.16 -5.02 -23.80
CA ASN A 81 -3.13 -4.92 -25.24
C ASN A 81 -1.97 -5.75 -25.80
N SER A 82 -2.30 -6.88 -26.43
CA SER A 82 -1.33 -7.80 -27.04
C SER A 82 -0.54 -7.21 -28.21
N ALA A 83 -0.91 -6.02 -28.72
CA ALA A 83 -0.14 -5.34 -29.74
C ALA A 83 1.07 -4.56 -29.19
N TRP A 84 1.10 -4.27 -27.90
CA TRP A 84 2.22 -3.55 -27.29
C TRP A 84 3.45 -4.44 -27.09
N LYS A 85 4.59 -3.84 -27.36
CA LYS A 85 5.91 -4.43 -27.25
C LYS A 85 6.71 -3.72 -26.17
N ALA A 86 7.80 -4.31 -25.73
CA ALA A 86 8.67 -3.69 -24.74
C ALA A 86 9.17 -2.29 -25.15
N GLY A 87 9.37 -2.07 -26.46
CA GLY A 87 9.74 -0.76 -27.01
C GLY A 87 8.68 0.33 -26.88
N ASP A 88 7.40 -0.04 -26.72
CA ASP A 88 6.29 0.90 -26.56
C ASP A 88 6.12 1.39 -25.11
N LEU A 89 6.74 0.69 -24.16
CA LEU A 89 6.72 1.11 -22.75
C LEU A 89 7.54 2.38 -22.52
N SER A 90 7.12 3.23 -21.59
CA SER A 90 7.95 4.30 -21.03
C SER A 90 9.29 3.76 -20.55
N LEU A 91 10.33 4.59 -20.51
CA LEU A 91 11.64 4.13 -20.04
C LEU A 91 11.59 3.53 -18.63
N ALA A 92 10.83 4.14 -17.73
CA ALA A 92 10.66 3.66 -16.37
C ALA A 92 10.02 2.27 -16.34
N LEU A 93 8.87 2.09 -17.00
CA LEU A 93 8.20 0.80 -16.99
C LEU A 93 8.95 -0.27 -17.81
N ARG A 94 9.65 0.12 -18.88
CA ARG A 94 10.56 -0.77 -19.61
C ARG A 94 11.70 -1.27 -18.71
N THR A 95 12.22 -0.41 -17.86
CA THR A 95 13.25 -0.80 -16.88
C THR A 95 12.72 -1.87 -15.92
N GLU A 96 11.49 -1.72 -15.42
CA GLU A 96 10.86 -2.75 -14.58
C GLU A 96 10.64 -4.06 -15.36
N TRP A 97 10.17 -3.98 -16.59
CA TRP A 97 9.99 -5.14 -17.45
C TRP A 97 11.33 -5.87 -17.71
N VAL A 98 12.40 -5.14 -18.03
CA VAL A 98 13.76 -5.71 -18.21
C VAL A 98 14.24 -6.36 -16.91
N ARG A 99 14.03 -5.70 -15.76
CA ARG A 99 14.43 -6.23 -14.45
C ARG A 99 13.83 -7.61 -14.19
N VAL A 100 12.55 -7.80 -14.48
CA VAL A 100 11.85 -9.07 -14.26
C VAL A 100 12.24 -10.08 -15.35
N THR A 101 12.21 -9.71 -16.63
CA THR A 101 12.48 -10.62 -17.76
C THR A 101 13.91 -11.12 -17.73
N ALA A 102 14.89 -10.23 -17.52
CA ALA A 102 16.30 -10.60 -17.41
C ALA A 102 16.69 -11.05 -15.99
N ARG A 103 15.76 -11.05 -15.02
CA ARG A 103 15.96 -11.49 -13.62
C ARG A 103 17.16 -10.79 -12.94
N THR A 104 17.36 -9.50 -13.24
CA THR A 104 18.50 -8.71 -12.74
C THR A 104 18.43 -8.40 -11.25
N HIS A 105 17.25 -8.58 -10.63
CA HIS A 105 16.96 -8.32 -9.22
C HIS A 105 17.33 -9.49 -8.28
N ILE A 106 17.76 -10.62 -8.86
CA ILE A 106 18.18 -11.80 -8.10
C ILE A 106 19.56 -12.26 -8.52
N GLU A 107 20.25 -12.91 -7.60
CA GLU A 107 21.54 -13.53 -7.92
C GLU A 107 21.32 -14.84 -8.67
N LEU A 108 21.93 -14.96 -9.83
CA LEU A 108 21.82 -16.14 -10.71
C LEU A 108 23.19 -16.71 -11.03
N ALA A 109 23.25 -18.03 -11.17
CA ALA A 109 24.39 -18.71 -11.76
C ALA A 109 24.65 -18.22 -13.20
N PRO A 110 25.90 -18.23 -13.71
CA PRO A 110 26.24 -17.71 -15.04
C PRO A 110 25.37 -18.24 -16.16
N GLN A 111 25.05 -19.54 -16.14
CA GLN A 111 24.20 -20.18 -17.14
C GLN A 111 22.77 -19.59 -17.14
N HIS A 112 22.15 -19.40 -15.98
CA HIS A 112 20.81 -18.82 -15.88
C HIS A 112 20.77 -17.33 -16.24
N ARG A 113 21.87 -16.59 -16.02
CA ARG A 113 22.01 -15.22 -16.52
C ARG A 113 22.00 -15.18 -18.04
N LEU A 114 22.74 -16.10 -18.68
CA LEU A 114 22.77 -16.21 -20.15
C LEU A 114 21.39 -16.56 -20.70
N GLU A 115 20.71 -17.54 -20.13
CA GLU A 115 19.36 -17.92 -20.52
C GLU A 115 18.37 -16.74 -20.43
N SER A 116 18.40 -16.00 -19.30
CA SER A 116 17.55 -14.82 -19.12
C SER A 116 17.89 -13.70 -20.12
N ALA A 117 19.17 -13.51 -20.45
CA ALA A 117 19.58 -12.54 -21.47
C ALA A 117 19.11 -12.95 -22.87
N LEU A 118 19.17 -14.23 -23.22
CA LEU A 118 18.68 -14.74 -24.50
C LEU A 118 17.15 -14.56 -24.62
N VAL A 119 16.39 -14.80 -23.57
CA VAL A 119 14.94 -14.52 -23.55
C VAL A 119 14.67 -13.04 -23.81
N LEU A 120 15.42 -12.13 -23.16
CA LEU A 120 15.30 -10.70 -23.39
C LEU A 120 15.65 -10.33 -24.84
N CYS A 121 16.73 -10.86 -25.39
CA CYS A 121 17.12 -10.63 -26.79
C CYS A 121 16.03 -11.11 -27.76
N GLU A 122 15.47 -12.31 -27.53
CA GLU A 122 14.38 -12.84 -28.36
C GLU A 122 13.17 -11.93 -28.37
N HIS A 123 12.73 -11.45 -27.19
CA HIS A 123 11.63 -10.49 -27.10
C HIS A 123 11.87 -9.22 -27.94
N LEU A 124 13.09 -8.69 -27.93
CA LEU A 124 13.42 -7.46 -28.64
C LEU A 124 13.58 -7.69 -30.15
N VAL A 125 14.30 -8.76 -30.56
CA VAL A 125 14.58 -9.06 -31.96
C VAL A 125 13.32 -9.49 -32.72
N SER A 126 12.53 -10.38 -32.09
CA SER A 126 11.29 -10.87 -32.71
C SER A 126 10.09 -9.96 -32.44
N ALA A 127 10.32 -8.83 -31.77
CA ALA A 127 9.30 -7.83 -31.41
C ALA A 127 8.04 -8.48 -30.79
N LEU A 128 8.26 -9.41 -29.87
CA LEU A 128 7.18 -10.13 -29.17
C LEU A 128 6.33 -9.18 -28.33
N PRO A 129 5.04 -9.49 -28.13
CA PRO A 129 4.18 -8.76 -27.19
C PRO A 129 4.77 -8.78 -25.78
N ILE A 130 4.39 -7.79 -24.98
CA ILE A 130 4.68 -7.79 -23.54
C ILE A 130 3.99 -9.02 -22.94
N GLY A 131 4.80 -9.97 -22.46
CA GLY A 131 4.31 -11.15 -21.77
C GLY A 131 3.86 -10.82 -20.34
N ASP A 132 3.54 -11.85 -19.59
CA ASP A 132 3.24 -11.70 -18.16
C ASP A 132 4.46 -11.20 -17.40
N PHE A 133 4.31 -10.07 -16.74
CA PHE A 133 5.29 -9.57 -15.80
C PHE A 133 4.61 -8.94 -14.59
N SER A 134 5.30 -8.95 -13.47
CA SER A 134 4.91 -8.26 -12.26
C SER A 134 5.95 -7.19 -11.93
N ILE A 135 5.50 -6.07 -11.37
CA ILE A 135 6.42 -5.04 -10.90
C ILE A 135 6.89 -5.41 -9.50
N GLU A 136 8.20 -5.47 -9.32
CA GLU A 136 8.80 -5.72 -8.02
C GLU A 136 8.40 -4.63 -7.02
N LYS A 137 7.77 -5.02 -5.90
CA LYS A 137 7.26 -4.08 -4.90
C LYS A 137 8.37 -3.39 -4.11
N GLY A 138 9.56 -4.04 -4.02
CA GLY A 138 10.69 -3.55 -3.22
C GLY A 138 10.46 -3.75 -1.72
N GLY A 139 11.55 -3.65 -0.93
CA GLY A 139 11.49 -3.53 0.54
C GLY A 139 10.73 -4.60 1.34
N GLY A 140 10.44 -5.77 0.75
CA GLY A 140 9.68 -6.82 1.43
C GLY A 140 8.23 -6.44 1.78
N GLY A 141 7.63 -5.46 1.09
CA GLY A 141 6.27 -5.01 1.34
C GLY A 141 6.14 -4.08 2.55
N ASN A 142 7.22 -3.44 2.99
CA ASN A 142 7.19 -2.48 4.11
C ASN A 142 6.85 -1.07 3.62
N TRP A 143 5.56 -0.76 3.56
CA TRP A 143 5.04 0.51 3.05
C TRP A 143 4.98 1.60 4.11
N ASP A 144 5.61 2.73 3.82
CA ASP A 144 5.40 4.05 4.42
C ASP A 144 5.33 5.10 3.30
N ASP A 145 5.21 6.37 3.65
CA ASP A 145 5.11 7.45 2.69
C ASP A 145 6.37 7.59 1.81
N ASP A 146 7.56 7.37 2.36
CA ASP A 146 8.81 7.41 1.60
C ASP A 146 8.91 6.23 0.61
N ALA A 147 8.50 5.03 1.00
CA ALA A 147 8.45 3.87 0.11
C ALA A 147 7.42 4.04 -1.02
N ILE A 148 6.27 4.68 -0.73
CA ILE A 148 5.24 5.01 -1.72
C ILE A 148 5.73 6.06 -2.71
N GLU A 149 6.43 7.09 -2.25
CA GLU A 149 7.07 8.09 -3.11
C GLU A 149 8.15 7.43 -3.99
N ALA A 150 9.00 6.59 -3.41
CA ALA A 150 10.08 5.91 -4.12
C ALA A 150 9.56 4.98 -5.24
N ILE A 151 8.48 4.22 -5.02
CA ILE A 151 7.90 3.37 -6.07
C ILE A 151 7.28 4.20 -7.19
N SER A 152 6.61 5.32 -6.89
CA SER A 152 6.04 6.18 -7.92
C SER A 152 7.13 6.81 -8.79
N ASP A 153 8.22 7.26 -8.19
CA ASP A 153 9.40 7.78 -8.90
C ASP A 153 10.04 6.72 -9.80
N ARG A 154 10.16 5.50 -9.29
CA ARG A 154 10.67 4.34 -10.04
C ARG A 154 9.80 3.99 -11.22
N LEU A 155 8.48 4.17 -11.11
CA LEU A 155 7.51 3.98 -12.19
C LEU A 155 7.40 5.17 -13.14
N GLY A 156 8.15 6.26 -12.88
CA GLY A 156 8.30 7.39 -13.76
C GLY A 156 7.26 8.49 -13.59
N PHE A 157 6.61 8.58 -12.44
CA PHE A 157 5.69 9.68 -12.16
C PHE A 157 5.84 10.20 -10.72
N LYS A 158 5.52 11.47 -10.52
CA LYS A 158 5.49 12.09 -9.20
C LYS A 158 4.11 11.95 -8.56
N LEU A 159 4.09 11.63 -7.27
CA LEU A 159 2.87 11.76 -6.48
C LEU A 159 2.52 13.25 -6.37
N GLN A 160 1.32 13.60 -6.81
CA GLN A 160 0.79 14.95 -6.70
C GLN A 160 -0.19 15.01 -5.52
N VAL A 161 0.38 14.92 -4.32
CA VAL A 161 -0.39 15.01 -3.07
C VAL A 161 -0.59 16.47 -2.71
N SER A 162 -1.81 16.85 -2.34
CA SER A 162 -2.13 18.23 -1.92
C SER A 162 -1.32 18.64 -0.70
N GLN A 163 -0.95 19.93 -0.61
CA GLN A 163 -0.11 20.43 0.47
C GLN A 163 -0.64 20.13 1.87
N PRO A 164 -1.96 20.26 2.15
CA PRO A 164 -2.50 19.90 3.46
C PRO A 164 -2.32 18.43 3.81
N VAL A 165 -2.58 17.52 2.85
CA VAL A 165 -2.44 16.08 3.05
C VAL A 165 -0.96 15.70 3.21
N TYR A 166 -0.07 16.28 2.38
CA TYR A 166 1.37 16.09 2.49
C TYR A 166 1.89 16.53 3.87
N SER A 167 1.51 17.72 4.32
CA SER A 167 1.93 18.24 5.64
C SER A 167 1.44 17.35 6.78
N ASN A 168 0.22 16.81 6.69
CA ASN A 168 -0.35 15.92 7.71
C ASN A 168 0.37 14.58 7.76
N ILE A 169 0.74 13.99 6.61
CA ILE A 169 1.40 12.69 6.57
C ILE A 169 2.88 12.76 6.97
N LYS A 170 3.56 13.87 6.67
CA LYS A 170 4.96 14.10 7.07
C LYS A 170 5.08 14.62 8.51
N ARG A 171 3.97 15.06 9.14
CA ARG A 171 3.99 15.54 10.53
C ARG A 171 4.28 14.40 11.49
N ARG A 172 5.31 14.57 12.32
CA ARG A 172 5.63 13.62 13.39
C ARG A 172 4.50 13.55 14.41
N VAL A 173 4.05 12.35 14.71
CA VAL A 173 2.91 12.10 15.60
C VAL A 173 3.33 11.36 16.88
N LYS A 174 4.27 10.42 16.78
CA LYS A 174 4.85 9.68 17.93
C LYS A 174 6.24 9.18 17.55
N ASP A 175 7.19 9.20 18.48
CA ASP A 175 8.56 8.67 18.34
C ASP A 175 9.27 9.13 17.07
N ASP A 176 9.14 10.41 16.75
CA ASP A 176 9.68 11.07 15.56
C ASP A 176 9.19 10.51 14.21
N LEU A 177 8.13 9.69 14.21
CA LEU A 177 7.53 9.11 13.01
C LEU A 177 6.25 9.85 12.60
N GLY A 178 6.05 9.95 11.29
CA GLY A 178 4.77 10.30 10.68
C GLY A 178 3.75 9.16 10.78
N PRO A 179 2.48 9.42 10.41
CA PRO A 179 1.39 8.43 10.52
C PRO A 179 1.72 7.07 9.91
N LEU A 180 2.16 7.01 8.66
CA LEU A 180 2.46 5.74 7.97
C LEU A 180 3.69 5.04 8.55
N GLY A 181 4.74 5.79 8.88
CA GLY A 181 5.94 5.25 9.53
C GLY A 181 5.61 4.62 10.88
N LEU A 182 4.72 5.26 11.67
CA LEU A 182 4.24 4.73 12.94
C LEU A 182 3.43 3.44 12.75
N VAL A 183 2.46 3.45 11.83
CA VAL A 183 1.63 2.27 11.51
C VAL A 183 2.50 1.09 11.08
N LYS A 184 3.46 1.32 10.17
CA LYS A 184 4.42 0.30 9.72
C LYS A 184 5.23 -0.28 10.87
N ARG A 185 5.80 0.58 11.73
CA ARG A 185 6.62 0.13 12.86
C ARG A 185 5.82 -0.70 13.84
N LEU A 186 4.68 -0.19 14.32
CA LEU A 186 3.88 -0.88 15.33
C LEU A 186 3.32 -2.20 14.80
N ARG A 187 2.91 -2.26 13.52
CA ARG A 187 2.53 -3.53 12.90
C ARG A 187 3.67 -4.54 12.90
N ASN A 188 4.87 -4.11 12.55
CA ASN A 188 6.03 -5.00 12.55
C ASN A 188 6.37 -5.49 13.96
N GLU A 189 6.39 -4.61 14.94
CA GLU A 189 6.65 -4.95 16.35
C GLU A 189 5.60 -5.94 16.89
N LEU A 190 4.32 -5.72 16.60
CA LEU A 190 3.24 -6.64 16.95
C LEU A 190 3.36 -8.00 16.24
N ALA A 191 3.64 -7.99 14.94
CA ALA A 191 3.76 -9.21 14.13
C ALA A 191 4.94 -10.09 14.53
N HIS A 192 6.05 -9.47 14.97
CA HIS A 192 7.26 -10.18 15.43
C HIS A 192 7.27 -10.42 16.94
N GLY A 193 6.24 -9.97 17.67
CA GLY A 193 6.14 -10.15 19.11
C GLY A 193 7.16 -9.32 19.92
N SER A 194 7.72 -8.26 19.32
CA SER A 194 8.66 -7.36 20.01
C SER A 194 7.96 -6.43 21.00
N ILE A 195 6.65 -6.23 20.84
CA ILE A 195 5.76 -5.54 21.77
C ILE A 195 4.48 -6.34 21.93
N SER A 196 3.91 -6.38 23.11
CA SER A 196 2.58 -6.97 23.34
C SER A 196 1.48 -6.04 22.84
N PHE A 197 0.31 -6.61 22.52
CA PHE A 197 -0.88 -5.80 22.17
C PHE A 197 -1.29 -4.85 23.29
N THR A 198 -1.09 -5.24 24.54
CA THR A 198 -1.44 -4.43 25.72
C THR A 198 -0.50 -3.23 25.85
N GLU A 199 0.81 -3.43 25.72
CA GLU A 199 1.82 -2.36 25.77
C GLU A 199 1.67 -1.40 24.57
N CYS A 200 1.40 -1.93 23.38
CA CYS A 200 1.21 -1.11 22.17
C CYS A 200 0.09 -0.08 22.31
N ALA A 201 -0.93 -0.39 23.11
CA ALA A 201 -2.09 0.48 23.33
C ALA A 201 -2.00 1.30 24.63
N ASP A 202 -0.87 1.35 25.30
CA ASP A 202 -0.69 2.25 26.43
C ASP A 202 -0.86 3.70 25.96
N ASP A 203 -1.69 4.46 26.67
CA ASP A 203 -2.03 5.87 26.37
C ASP A 203 -2.70 6.12 25.01
N VAL A 204 -3.28 5.07 24.39
CA VAL A 204 -4.02 5.18 23.12
C VAL A 204 -5.50 5.41 23.41
N THR A 205 -6.10 6.40 22.73
CA THR A 205 -7.54 6.68 22.75
C THR A 205 -8.16 6.38 21.37
N VAL A 206 -9.48 6.15 21.35
CA VAL A 206 -10.19 5.95 20.06
C VAL A 206 -10.09 7.20 19.19
N ALA A 207 -10.15 8.39 19.77
CA ALA A 207 -9.99 9.66 19.06
C ALA A 207 -8.61 9.74 18.33
N TRP A 208 -7.53 9.30 18.99
CA TRP A 208 -6.20 9.19 18.39
C TRP A 208 -6.18 8.22 17.19
N LEU A 209 -6.79 7.04 17.35
CA LEU A 209 -6.86 6.03 16.28
C LEU A 209 -7.67 6.53 15.08
N VAL A 210 -8.75 7.28 15.32
CA VAL A 210 -9.56 7.92 14.26
C VAL A 210 -8.72 8.96 13.51
N ASP A 211 -8.00 9.85 14.22
CA ASP A 211 -7.13 10.85 13.59
C ASP A 211 -6.03 10.19 12.74
N LEU A 212 -5.43 9.11 13.26
CA LEU A 212 -4.43 8.33 12.52
C LEU A 212 -5.00 7.70 11.25
N LYS A 213 -6.21 7.12 11.34
CA LYS A 213 -6.97 6.58 10.19
C LYS A 213 -7.28 7.67 9.18
N ASP A 214 -7.75 8.84 9.63
CA ASP A 214 -8.15 9.93 8.72
C ASP A 214 -6.94 10.47 7.93
N LYS A 215 -5.80 10.64 8.58
CA LYS A 215 -4.55 11.04 7.91
C LYS A 215 -4.09 10.00 6.89
N THR A 216 -4.08 8.74 7.28
CA THR A 216 -3.71 7.61 6.43
C THR A 216 -4.64 7.50 5.21
N ALA A 217 -5.95 7.53 5.44
CA ALA A 217 -6.96 7.40 4.38
C ALA A 217 -6.94 8.58 3.42
N SER A 218 -6.75 9.82 3.91
CA SER A 218 -6.65 11.01 3.07
C SER A 218 -5.45 10.93 2.13
N TYR A 219 -4.31 10.51 2.65
CA TYR A 219 -3.11 10.32 1.84
C TYR A 219 -3.29 9.22 0.79
N LEU A 220 -3.75 8.04 1.19
CA LEU A 220 -3.96 6.93 0.27
C LEU A 220 -5.00 7.23 -0.82
N ARG A 221 -6.03 8.04 -0.52
CA ARG A 221 -7.02 8.45 -1.52
C ARG A 221 -6.38 9.26 -2.64
N GLU A 222 -5.49 10.20 -2.32
CA GLU A 222 -4.77 10.98 -3.34
C GLU A 222 -3.73 10.12 -4.09
N VAL A 223 -3.07 9.18 -3.41
CA VAL A 223 -2.20 8.19 -4.04
C VAL A 223 -2.98 7.36 -5.06
N VAL A 224 -4.11 6.77 -4.67
CA VAL A 224 -4.98 5.99 -5.59
C VAL A 224 -5.41 6.83 -6.78
N ALA A 225 -5.85 8.07 -6.55
CA ALA A 225 -6.26 8.97 -7.63
C ALA A 225 -5.11 9.23 -8.63
N ARG A 226 -3.89 9.41 -8.14
CA ARG A 226 -2.73 9.61 -9.01
C ARG A 226 -2.37 8.35 -9.82
N PHE A 227 -2.45 7.16 -9.19
CA PHE A 227 -2.27 5.89 -9.91
C PHE A 227 -3.35 5.66 -10.97
N VAL A 228 -4.61 5.99 -10.67
CA VAL A 228 -5.72 5.95 -11.63
C VAL A 228 -5.41 6.86 -12.83
N THR A 229 -5.03 8.12 -12.58
CA THR A 229 -4.66 9.07 -13.64
C THR A 229 -3.50 8.55 -14.49
N TYR A 230 -2.46 7.98 -13.86
CA TYR A 230 -1.31 7.41 -14.59
C TYR A 230 -1.74 6.30 -15.56
N VAL A 231 -2.62 5.43 -15.13
CA VAL A 231 -3.10 4.32 -15.95
C VAL A 231 -4.05 4.81 -17.05
N GLU A 232 -5.00 5.70 -16.74
CA GLU A 232 -5.98 6.23 -17.69
C GLU A 232 -5.34 7.12 -18.77
N ALA A 233 -4.33 7.90 -18.39
CA ALA A 233 -3.55 8.70 -19.32
C ALA A 233 -2.48 7.88 -20.10
N HIS A 234 -2.42 6.56 -19.86
CA HIS A 234 -1.43 5.66 -20.47
C HIS A 234 0.02 6.16 -20.30
N GLU A 235 0.33 6.77 -19.16
CA GLU A 235 1.67 7.31 -18.90
C GLU A 235 2.76 6.22 -18.86
N TYR A 236 2.36 4.97 -18.73
CA TYR A 236 3.23 3.78 -18.83
C TYR A 236 3.73 3.49 -20.26
N LEU A 237 3.20 4.18 -21.28
CA LEU A 237 3.66 4.11 -22.67
C LEU A 237 4.50 5.35 -23.03
N ILE A 238 5.34 5.21 -24.08
CA ILE A 238 5.96 6.37 -24.72
C ILE A 238 4.88 7.29 -25.29
N PRO A 239 5.12 8.62 -25.38
CA PRO A 239 4.10 9.58 -25.81
C PRO A 239 3.42 9.23 -27.14
N GLU A 240 4.19 8.71 -28.10
CA GLU A 240 3.75 8.37 -29.46
C GLU A 240 2.79 7.16 -29.51
N LYS A 241 2.69 6.41 -28.43
CA LYS A 241 1.84 5.21 -28.31
C LYS A 241 0.64 5.40 -27.41
N ARG A 242 0.52 6.57 -26.78
CA ARG A 242 -0.64 6.88 -25.95
C ARG A 242 -1.85 7.09 -26.84
N PRO A 243 -3.00 6.48 -26.53
CA PRO A 243 -4.25 6.80 -27.22
C PRO A 243 -4.57 8.28 -27.10
N ALA A 244 -5.18 8.84 -28.16
CA ALA A 244 -5.62 10.23 -28.20
C ALA A 244 -6.86 10.43 -27.30
#